data_e72b75153657e5f1c394468f99c3feaa
#
_entry.id   e72b75153657e5f1c394468f99c3feaa
#
_cell.length_a   1.000
_cell.length_b   1.000
_cell.length_c   1.000
_cell.angle_alpha   90.00
_cell.angle_beta   90.00
_cell.angle_gamma   90.00
#
_symmetry.space_group_name_H-M   'P 1'
#
loop_
_entity.id
_entity.type
_entity.pdbx_description
1 polymer ?
#
loop_
_entity_poly.entity_id
_entity_poly.type
_entity_poly.pdbx_seq_one_letter_code
_entity_poly.pdbx_strand_id
1 'polypeptide(L)'
;MNGPPTRLKPQLDAGYLDDLAGTAKPRLRIDGLHAGYGRSEVLHGIDLRLAAGQSLCLIGPNGAGKSTVLNAVFGLADVHAGTLAVEGQQVSARWSAAQRLLRCRMGYVLQESSIFPDLSVEQNLRLGGYLLQPQGQLDELVDAIFVSRPRLAERRRAQARVLSGGERRQLEIARALMMRPQLLLIDEPSIGLEPRAVTQVFDMLRSLQAGQGLSILLVEQNVRQGLAFADLGYGLVGGRVVAAARGSELQRDEVMRELFLGA
;
A
#
# COMPACT_ATOMS: atom_id res chain seq x y z
N MET A 1 -40.98 -4.41 18.92
CA MET A 1 -40.47 -5.77 18.71
C MET A 1 -39.23 -5.64 17.86
N ASN A 2 -38.09 -5.57 18.51
CA ASN A 2 -36.79 -5.43 17.85
C ASN A 2 -36.33 -6.83 17.44
N GLY A 3 -36.31 -7.08 16.13
CA GLY A 3 -35.62 -8.26 15.59
C GLY A 3 -34.10 -8.08 15.73
N PRO A 4 -33.34 -9.14 15.93
CA PRO A 4 -31.94 -9.05 16.27
C PRO A 4 -31.10 -8.57 15.08
N PRO A 5 -30.11 -7.70 15.31
CA PRO A 5 -29.07 -7.44 14.35
C PRO A 5 -28.07 -8.59 14.42
N THR A 6 -28.26 -9.63 13.66
CA THR A 6 -27.28 -10.71 13.68
C THR A 6 -27.02 -11.22 12.27
N ARG A 7 -26.18 -10.52 11.54
CA ARG A 7 -25.22 -11.24 10.73
C ARG A 7 -23.94 -11.30 11.55
N LEU A 8 -23.73 -12.42 12.21
CA LEU A 8 -22.42 -12.84 12.69
C LEU A 8 -21.47 -12.68 11.50
N LYS A 9 -20.51 -11.74 11.63
CA LYS A 9 -19.42 -11.60 10.67
C LYS A 9 -18.81 -13.00 10.51
N PRO A 10 -18.50 -13.46 9.30
CA PRO A 10 -17.79 -14.72 9.12
C PRO A 10 -16.54 -14.64 10.01
N GLN A 11 -16.25 -15.75 10.69
CA GLN A 11 -15.04 -15.83 11.49
C GLN A 11 -13.86 -15.54 10.54
N LEU A 12 -13.06 -14.51 10.84
CA LEU A 12 -11.93 -14.11 10.01
C LEU A 12 -10.77 -15.08 10.23
N ASP A 13 -11.00 -16.36 9.92
CA ASP A 13 -9.97 -17.41 9.97
C ASP A 13 -9.16 -17.45 8.67
N ALA A 14 -8.08 -18.22 8.69
CA ALA A 14 -7.17 -18.33 7.57
C ALA A 14 -7.86 -18.87 6.30
N GLY A 15 -8.82 -19.81 6.45
CA GLY A 15 -9.56 -20.37 5.32
C GLY A 15 -10.43 -19.32 4.63
N TYR A 16 -11.18 -18.55 5.40
CA TYR A 16 -11.97 -17.43 4.87
C TYR A 16 -11.10 -16.40 4.14
N LEU A 17 -9.94 -16.05 4.71
CA LEU A 17 -9.05 -15.06 4.10
C LEU A 17 -8.38 -15.60 2.82
N ASP A 18 -8.04 -16.89 2.76
CA ASP A 18 -7.50 -17.52 1.55
C ASP A 18 -8.58 -17.59 0.44
N ASP A 19 -9.83 -17.89 0.77
CA ASP A 19 -10.96 -17.89 -0.15
C ASP A 19 -11.27 -16.45 -0.64
N LEU A 20 -11.25 -15.47 0.25
CA LEU A 20 -11.45 -14.07 -0.08
C LEU A 20 -10.38 -13.55 -1.05
N ALA A 21 -9.12 -13.92 -0.83
CA ALA A 21 -8.02 -13.60 -1.74
C ALA A 21 -8.07 -14.42 -3.05
N GLY A 22 -8.84 -15.52 -3.07
CA GLY A 22 -8.97 -16.41 -4.24
C GLY A 22 -7.72 -17.26 -4.50
N THR A 23 -6.85 -17.44 -3.50
CA THR A 23 -5.64 -18.24 -3.65
C THR A 23 -5.07 -18.69 -2.29
N ALA A 24 -4.58 -19.93 -2.22
CA ALA A 24 -3.79 -20.43 -1.10
C ALA A 24 -2.31 -19.98 -1.15
N LYS A 25 -1.88 -19.33 -2.23
CA LYS A 25 -0.51 -18.80 -2.43
C LYS A 25 -0.55 -17.31 -2.70
N PRO A 26 -0.90 -16.47 -1.70
CA PRO A 26 -0.97 -15.03 -1.89
C PRO A 26 0.43 -14.42 -2.08
N ARG A 27 0.47 -13.25 -2.73
CA ARG A 27 1.69 -12.42 -2.83
C ARG A 27 2.17 -11.96 -1.47
N LEU A 28 1.24 -11.51 -0.63
CA LEU A 28 1.51 -11.16 0.75
C LEU A 28 0.61 -12.00 1.67
N ARG A 29 1.24 -12.70 2.60
CA ARG A 29 0.61 -13.47 3.66
C ARG A 29 1.12 -12.97 5.00
N ILE A 30 0.20 -12.65 5.88
CA ILE A 30 0.46 -12.27 7.27
C ILE A 30 -0.40 -13.19 8.14
N ASP A 31 0.21 -13.84 9.12
CA ASP A 31 -0.47 -14.71 10.08
C ASP A 31 -0.10 -14.29 11.50
N GLY A 32 -1.11 -13.89 12.28
CA GLY A 32 -0.99 -13.57 13.70
C GLY A 32 0.07 -12.51 14.00
N LEU A 33 0.21 -11.47 13.16
CA LEU A 33 1.28 -10.48 13.31
C LEU A 33 1.09 -9.59 14.53
N HIS A 34 2.05 -9.60 15.42
CA HIS A 34 2.24 -8.64 16.51
C HIS A 34 3.43 -7.75 16.18
N ALA A 35 3.23 -6.44 16.14
CA ALA A 35 4.27 -5.50 15.78
C ALA A 35 4.06 -4.13 16.42
N GLY A 36 5.14 -3.35 16.48
CA GLY A 36 5.11 -2.01 17.04
C GLY A 36 6.46 -1.31 16.98
N TYR A 37 6.77 -0.50 17.98
CA TYR A 37 8.00 0.28 18.03
C TYR A 37 8.68 0.12 19.39
N GLY A 38 9.88 -0.45 19.40
CA GLY A 38 10.56 -0.81 20.64
C GLY A 38 9.74 -1.79 21.47
N ARG A 39 9.33 -1.39 22.66
CA ARG A 39 8.49 -2.21 23.56
C ARG A 39 6.98 -1.94 23.41
N SER A 40 6.60 -0.93 22.65
CA SER A 40 5.18 -0.58 22.45
C SER A 40 4.61 -1.41 21.31
N GLU A 41 3.70 -2.32 21.64
CA GLU A 41 2.95 -3.10 20.68
C GLU A 41 1.74 -2.31 20.18
N VAL A 42 1.56 -2.26 18.85
CA VAL A 42 0.48 -1.54 18.18
C VAL A 42 -0.45 -2.52 17.45
N LEU A 43 0.10 -3.60 16.91
CA LEU A 43 -0.65 -4.62 16.18
C LEU A 43 -0.77 -5.88 17.03
N HIS A 44 -1.98 -6.43 17.13
CA HIS A 44 -2.34 -7.48 18.05
C HIS A 44 -2.95 -8.69 17.32
N GLY A 45 -2.13 -9.43 16.59
CA GLY A 45 -2.57 -10.62 15.86
C GLY A 45 -3.27 -10.28 14.54
N ILE A 46 -2.59 -9.61 13.62
CA ILE A 46 -3.10 -9.27 12.29
C ILE A 46 -2.96 -10.48 11.37
N ASP A 47 -4.07 -10.85 10.72
CA ASP A 47 -4.11 -11.79 9.61
C ASP A 47 -4.50 -11.06 8.33
N LEU A 48 -3.74 -11.27 7.23
CA LEU A 48 -3.97 -10.58 5.96
C LEU A 48 -3.53 -11.45 4.78
N ARG A 49 -4.31 -11.39 3.71
CA ARG A 49 -4.02 -12.04 2.42
C ARG A 49 -4.16 -11.04 1.29
N LEU A 50 -3.20 -11.03 0.39
CA LEU A 50 -3.23 -10.25 -0.85
C LEU A 50 -2.68 -11.10 -1.98
N ALA A 51 -3.49 -11.41 -3.00
CA ALA A 51 -3.03 -12.18 -4.15
C ALA A 51 -2.18 -11.36 -5.12
N ALA A 52 -1.53 -12.04 -6.05
CA ALA A 52 -0.79 -11.37 -7.13
C ALA A 52 -1.74 -10.55 -8.01
N GLY A 53 -1.35 -9.30 -8.29
CA GLY A 53 -2.14 -8.39 -9.11
C GLY A 53 -3.39 -7.82 -8.44
N GLN A 54 -3.65 -8.13 -7.17
CA GLN A 54 -4.75 -7.54 -6.41
C GLN A 54 -4.34 -6.25 -5.69
N SER A 55 -5.35 -5.44 -5.39
CA SER A 55 -5.27 -4.28 -4.50
C SER A 55 -6.03 -4.54 -3.20
N LEU A 56 -5.44 -4.14 -2.06
CA LEU A 56 -6.03 -4.22 -0.74
C LEU A 56 -5.95 -2.86 -0.05
N CYS A 57 -7.07 -2.39 0.48
CA CYS A 57 -7.14 -1.16 1.27
C CYS A 57 -7.34 -1.47 2.75
N LEU A 58 -6.45 -0.95 3.59
CA LEU A 58 -6.64 -0.90 5.04
C LEU A 58 -7.37 0.39 5.39
N ILE A 59 -8.52 0.25 6.05
CA ILE A 59 -9.34 1.34 6.54
C ILE A 59 -9.48 1.26 8.05
N GLY A 60 -9.72 2.39 8.69
CA GLY A 60 -9.89 2.45 10.14
C GLY A 60 -9.62 3.85 10.70
N PRO A 61 -9.98 4.12 11.95
CA PRO A 61 -9.74 5.40 12.59
C PRO A 61 -8.25 5.72 12.70
N ASN A 62 -7.93 6.99 12.99
CA ASN A 62 -6.55 7.39 13.27
C ASN A 62 -6.04 6.64 14.53
N GLY A 63 -4.79 6.20 14.47
CA GLY A 63 -4.21 5.39 15.55
C GLY A 63 -4.62 3.91 15.54
N ALA A 64 -5.41 3.43 14.58
CA ALA A 64 -5.80 2.01 14.48
C ALA A 64 -4.64 1.05 14.16
N GLY A 65 -3.46 1.57 13.77
CA GLY A 65 -2.30 0.75 13.41
C GLY A 65 -2.10 0.53 11.91
N LYS A 66 -2.85 1.21 11.04
CA LYS A 66 -2.79 1.03 9.57
C LYS A 66 -1.38 1.20 9.00
N SER A 67 -0.74 2.35 9.25
CA SER A 67 0.63 2.63 8.80
C SER A 67 1.64 1.68 9.47
N THR A 68 1.35 1.20 10.69
CA THR A 68 2.19 0.21 11.37
C THR A 68 2.17 -1.13 10.65
N VAL A 69 1.05 -1.53 10.01
CA VAL A 69 1.02 -2.72 9.13
C VAL A 69 1.98 -2.55 7.97
N LEU A 70 1.93 -1.40 7.26
CA LEU A 70 2.86 -1.12 6.15
C LEU A 70 4.31 -1.11 6.63
N ASN A 71 4.57 -0.45 7.75
CA ASN A 71 5.91 -0.36 8.35
C ASN A 71 6.44 -1.73 8.78
N ALA A 72 5.59 -2.60 9.36
CA ALA A 72 5.98 -3.96 9.74
C ALA A 72 6.30 -4.81 8.51
N VAL A 73 5.52 -4.70 7.42
CA VAL A 73 5.79 -5.38 6.15
C VAL A 73 7.09 -4.91 5.54
N PHE A 74 7.33 -3.61 5.52
CA PHE A 74 8.54 -3.03 4.91
C PHE A 74 9.80 -3.15 5.78
N GLY A 75 9.65 -3.34 7.11
CA GLY A 75 10.76 -3.48 8.05
C GLY A 75 11.17 -2.16 8.72
N LEU A 76 10.22 -1.27 8.92
CA LEU A 76 10.35 -0.01 9.69
C LEU A 76 9.68 -0.08 11.06
N ALA A 77 8.94 -1.17 11.34
CA ALA A 77 8.42 -1.48 12.68
C ALA A 77 8.95 -2.85 13.13
N ASP A 78 9.05 -3.04 14.44
CA ASP A 78 9.53 -4.26 15.05
C ASP A 78 8.42 -5.33 15.02
N VAL A 79 8.77 -6.52 14.53
CA VAL A 79 7.89 -7.70 14.55
C VAL A 79 8.17 -8.47 15.84
N HIS A 80 7.19 -8.56 16.72
CA HIS A 80 7.31 -9.22 18.03
C HIS A 80 6.89 -10.70 17.97
N ALA A 81 5.83 -11.02 17.18
CA ALA A 81 5.34 -12.38 16.95
C ALA A 81 4.58 -12.50 15.62
N GLY A 82 4.23 -13.72 15.24
CA GLY A 82 3.55 -14.02 13.99
C GLY A 82 4.50 -14.24 12.83
N THR A 83 3.94 -14.41 11.63
CA THR A 83 4.72 -14.66 10.41
C THR A 83 4.31 -13.72 9.29
N LEU A 84 5.27 -13.39 8.45
CA LEU A 84 5.09 -12.57 7.25
C LEU A 84 5.80 -13.29 6.10
N ALA A 85 5.09 -13.49 5.00
CA ALA A 85 5.65 -14.09 3.79
C ALA A 85 5.26 -13.27 2.55
N VAL A 86 6.21 -13.13 1.62
CA VAL A 86 6.01 -12.52 0.31
C VAL A 86 6.36 -13.56 -0.75
N GLU A 87 5.43 -13.84 -1.67
CA GLU A 87 5.56 -14.89 -2.69
C GLU A 87 5.94 -16.28 -2.12
N GLY A 88 5.40 -16.60 -0.95
CA GLY A 88 5.70 -17.83 -0.24
C GLY A 88 7.06 -17.85 0.48
N GLN A 89 7.89 -16.83 0.28
CA GLN A 89 9.15 -16.68 1.01
C GLN A 89 8.90 -16.00 2.36
N GLN A 90 9.24 -16.68 3.45
CA GLN A 90 9.14 -16.09 4.78
C GLN A 90 10.11 -14.91 4.92
N VAL A 91 9.59 -13.77 5.35
CA VAL A 91 10.35 -12.54 5.59
C VAL A 91 10.94 -12.59 7.00
N SER A 92 12.25 -12.60 7.09
CA SER A 92 12.93 -12.58 8.39
C SER A 92 12.73 -11.23 9.09
N ALA A 93 12.40 -11.25 10.39
CA ALA A 93 12.37 -10.05 11.22
C ALA A 93 13.74 -9.33 11.30
N ARG A 94 14.84 -10.05 11.04
CA ARG A 94 16.20 -9.49 11.03
C ARG A 94 16.55 -8.76 9.73
N TRP A 95 15.74 -8.90 8.67
CA TRP A 95 16.01 -8.20 7.42
C TRP A 95 15.68 -6.71 7.54
N SER A 96 16.65 -5.87 7.19
CA SER A 96 16.43 -4.43 7.07
C SER A 96 15.44 -4.10 5.94
N ALA A 97 14.89 -2.88 5.95
CA ALA A 97 14.02 -2.38 4.89
C ALA A 97 14.67 -2.52 3.49
N ALA A 98 15.96 -2.21 3.36
CA ALA A 98 16.70 -2.37 2.11
C ALA A 98 16.79 -3.83 1.66
N GLN A 99 16.99 -4.77 2.58
CA GLN A 99 17.00 -6.20 2.25
C GLN A 99 15.61 -6.68 1.83
N ARG A 100 14.53 -6.22 2.47
CA ARG A 100 13.15 -6.55 2.09
C ARG A 100 12.79 -5.95 0.75
N LEU A 101 13.14 -4.69 0.49
CA LEU A 101 12.96 -4.04 -0.80
C LEU A 101 13.55 -4.88 -1.94
N LEU A 102 14.80 -5.33 -1.80
CA LEU A 102 15.49 -6.08 -2.85
C LEU A 102 15.00 -7.52 -2.95
N ARG A 103 14.91 -8.27 -1.83
CA ARG A 103 14.59 -9.70 -1.82
C ARG A 103 13.12 -9.98 -2.11
N CYS A 104 12.23 -9.13 -1.60
CA CYS A 104 10.78 -9.29 -1.75
C CYS A 104 10.21 -8.41 -2.87
N ARG A 105 11.06 -7.69 -3.62
CA ARG A 105 10.64 -6.80 -4.70
C ARG A 105 9.48 -5.88 -4.28
N MET A 106 9.66 -5.19 -3.15
CA MET A 106 8.69 -4.26 -2.61
C MET A 106 9.05 -2.82 -2.90
N GLY A 107 8.05 -1.96 -3.09
CA GLY A 107 8.19 -0.50 -3.06
C GLY A 107 7.37 0.08 -1.92
N TYR A 108 7.75 1.25 -1.41
CA TYR A 108 6.99 1.95 -0.39
C TYR A 108 6.89 3.44 -0.72
N VAL A 109 5.66 3.94 -0.75
CA VAL A 109 5.33 5.37 -0.85
C VAL A 109 4.82 5.80 0.51
N LEU A 110 5.60 6.59 1.21
CA LEU A 110 5.30 7.08 2.57
C LEU A 110 4.20 8.15 2.54
N GLN A 111 3.54 8.35 3.68
CA GLN A 111 2.57 9.42 3.89
C GLN A 111 3.22 10.79 3.73
N GLU A 112 4.36 11.01 4.38
CA GLU A 112 5.12 12.24 4.25
C GLU A 112 5.84 12.30 2.91
N SER A 113 6.03 13.52 2.41
CA SER A 113 6.76 13.70 1.16
C SER A 113 8.16 13.14 1.24
N SER A 114 8.47 12.21 0.35
CA SER A 114 9.75 11.51 0.30
C SER A 114 10.64 11.97 -0.84
N ILE A 115 10.24 12.99 -1.61
CA ILE A 115 11.07 13.55 -2.70
C ILE A 115 12.19 14.43 -2.16
N PHE A 116 13.21 14.59 -2.97
CA PHE A 116 14.30 15.53 -2.75
C PHE A 116 13.96 16.85 -3.49
N PRO A 117 13.53 17.91 -2.80
CA PRO A 117 12.93 19.09 -3.41
C PRO A 117 13.90 19.87 -4.30
N ASP A 118 15.19 19.87 -3.98
CA ASP A 118 16.23 20.61 -4.70
C ASP A 118 16.81 19.84 -5.89
N LEU A 119 16.53 18.52 -5.98
CA LEU A 119 16.89 17.72 -7.13
C LEU A 119 15.83 17.82 -8.23
N SER A 120 16.27 17.64 -9.49
CA SER A 120 15.34 17.57 -10.61
C SER A 120 14.41 16.34 -10.52
N VAL A 121 13.32 16.36 -11.29
CA VAL A 121 12.42 15.19 -11.43
C VAL A 121 13.23 13.96 -11.86
N GLU A 122 14.10 14.10 -12.87
CA GLU A 122 14.95 12.99 -13.32
C GLU A 122 15.90 12.50 -12.23
N GLN A 123 16.55 13.40 -11.50
CA GLN A 123 17.45 13.01 -10.41
C GLN A 123 16.71 12.28 -9.29
N ASN A 124 15.48 12.69 -8.97
CA ASN A 124 14.62 11.97 -8.02
C ASN A 124 14.33 10.54 -8.48
N LEU A 125 14.00 10.34 -9.77
CA LEU A 125 13.79 9.00 -10.34
C LEU A 125 15.06 8.16 -10.26
N ARG A 126 16.20 8.70 -10.67
CA ARG A 126 17.50 8.01 -10.62
C ARG A 126 17.86 7.54 -9.22
N LEU A 127 17.58 8.34 -8.19
CA LEU A 127 17.76 7.93 -6.79
C LEU A 127 16.85 6.76 -6.41
N GLY A 128 15.63 6.69 -6.96
CA GLY A 128 14.74 5.55 -6.74
C GLY A 128 15.30 4.23 -7.27
N GLY A 129 16.09 4.27 -8.32
CA GLY A 129 16.76 3.12 -8.92
C GLY A 129 18.24 2.96 -8.56
N TYR A 130 18.74 3.69 -7.55
CA TYR A 130 20.18 3.73 -7.21
C TYR A 130 20.82 2.34 -6.96
N LEU A 131 20.04 1.39 -6.45
CA LEU A 131 20.52 0.03 -6.19
C LEU A 131 20.50 -0.89 -7.43
N LEU A 132 20.00 -0.40 -8.58
CA LEU A 132 19.98 -1.19 -9.82
C LEU A 132 21.37 -1.21 -10.47
N GLN A 133 21.78 -2.36 -10.96
CA GLN A 133 22.97 -2.58 -11.74
C GLN A 133 22.61 -3.46 -12.96
N PRO A 134 23.13 -3.25 -14.17
CA PRO A 134 24.04 -2.16 -14.59
C PRO A 134 23.32 -0.83 -14.87
N GLN A 135 24.08 0.27 -14.94
CA GLN A 135 23.58 1.64 -15.09
C GLN A 135 22.68 1.85 -16.31
N GLY A 136 22.91 1.13 -17.42
CA GLY A 136 22.08 1.22 -18.62
C GLY A 136 20.61 0.86 -18.39
N GLN A 137 20.31 -0.07 -17.49
CA GLN A 137 18.92 -0.39 -17.09
C GLN A 137 18.23 0.78 -16.42
N LEU A 138 18.98 1.60 -15.69
CA LEU A 138 18.43 2.78 -14.99
C LEU A 138 17.98 3.84 -16.02
N ASP A 139 18.77 4.07 -17.08
CA ASP A 139 18.42 5.04 -18.12
C ASP A 139 17.14 4.61 -18.86
N GLU A 140 17.05 3.33 -19.26
CA GLU A 140 15.86 2.77 -19.88
C GLU A 140 14.62 2.90 -19.01
N LEU A 141 14.73 2.69 -17.68
CA LEU A 141 13.64 2.83 -16.75
C LEU A 141 13.19 4.28 -16.60
N VAL A 142 14.14 5.21 -16.48
CA VAL A 142 13.84 6.64 -16.40
C VAL A 142 13.07 7.07 -17.65
N ASP A 143 13.53 6.67 -18.84
CA ASP A 143 12.85 7.00 -20.10
C ASP A 143 11.47 6.33 -20.20
N ALA A 144 11.31 5.08 -19.77
CA ALA A 144 10.03 4.39 -19.69
C ALA A 144 9.02 5.12 -18.75
N ILE A 145 9.49 5.65 -17.62
CA ILE A 145 8.65 6.47 -16.73
C ILE A 145 8.20 7.74 -17.48
N PHE A 146 9.10 8.44 -18.17
CA PHE A 146 8.74 9.65 -18.90
C PHE A 146 7.80 9.39 -20.07
N VAL A 147 7.95 8.28 -20.79
CA VAL A 147 7.00 7.85 -21.82
C VAL A 147 5.62 7.62 -21.23
N SER A 148 5.55 6.94 -20.09
CA SER A 148 4.26 6.63 -19.43
C SER A 148 3.66 7.81 -18.66
N ARG A 149 4.42 8.87 -18.39
CA ARG A 149 4.05 10.04 -17.58
C ARG A 149 4.45 11.35 -18.27
N PRO A 150 3.75 11.77 -19.34
CA PRO A 150 4.14 12.95 -20.14
C PRO A 150 4.28 14.22 -19.32
N ARG A 151 3.41 14.45 -18.31
CA ARG A 151 3.50 15.61 -17.43
C ARG A 151 4.79 15.67 -16.61
N LEU A 152 5.28 14.52 -16.15
CA LEU A 152 6.59 14.45 -15.49
C LEU A 152 7.71 14.64 -16.50
N ALA A 153 7.55 14.16 -17.74
CA ALA A 153 8.51 14.37 -18.83
C ALA A 153 8.68 15.86 -19.16
N GLU A 154 7.60 16.64 -19.24
CA GLU A 154 7.62 18.10 -19.44
C GLU A 154 8.42 18.81 -18.33
N ARG A 155 8.46 18.25 -17.13
CA ARG A 155 9.16 18.76 -15.95
C ARG A 155 10.50 18.07 -15.69
N ARG A 156 11.00 17.24 -16.61
CA ARG A 156 12.17 16.37 -16.44
C ARG A 156 13.35 17.07 -15.73
N ARG A 157 13.68 18.30 -16.18
CA ARG A 157 14.81 19.08 -15.65
C ARG A 157 14.43 20.07 -14.54
N ALA A 158 13.14 20.22 -14.25
CA ALA A 158 12.68 21.13 -13.20
C ALA A 158 12.99 20.54 -11.81
N GLN A 159 13.30 21.38 -10.86
CA GLN A 159 13.44 20.99 -9.45
C GLN A 159 12.10 20.50 -8.91
N ALA A 160 12.11 19.44 -8.10
CA ALA A 160 10.88 18.82 -7.61
C ALA A 160 10.06 19.75 -6.69
N ARG A 161 10.67 20.76 -6.09
CA ARG A 161 9.97 21.76 -5.25
C ARG A 161 8.93 22.59 -6.00
N VAL A 162 9.06 22.74 -7.33
CA VAL A 162 8.11 23.55 -8.14
C VAL A 162 6.91 22.74 -8.63
N LEU A 163 6.87 21.41 -8.35
CA LEU A 163 5.77 20.54 -8.71
C LEU A 163 4.52 20.85 -7.88
N SER A 164 3.34 20.74 -8.50
CA SER A 164 2.08 20.68 -7.77
C SER A 164 2.01 19.47 -6.84
N GLY A 165 1.10 19.46 -5.87
CA GLY A 165 0.91 18.33 -4.96
C GLY A 165 0.66 17.01 -5.71
N GLY A 166 -0.18 17.04 -6.74
CA GLY A 166 -0.48 15.86 -7.57
C GLY A 166 0.73 15.38 -8.38
N GLU A 167 1.48 16.29 -9.02
CA GLU A 167 2.71 15.93 -9.74
C GLU A 167 3.78 15.36 -8.79
N ARG A 168 3.87 15.93 -7.59
CA ARG A 168 4.77 15.44 -6.53
C ARG A 168 4.42 14.02 -6.12
N ARG A 169 3.14 13.72 -5.86
CA ARG A 169 2.68 12.37 -5.51
C ARG A 169 2.93 11.38 -6.65
N GLN A 170 2.72 11.79 -7.90
CA GLN A 170 3.06 10.95 -9.06
C GLN A 170 4.56 10.68 -9.16
N LEU A 171 5.42 11.65 -8.84
CA LEU A 171 6.88 11.46 -8.81
C LEU A 171 7.28 10.48 -7.68
N GLU A 172 6.67 10.58 -6.50
CA GLU A 172 6.93 9.64 -5.38
C GLU A 172 6.59 8.20 -5.76
N ILE A 173 5.42 7.98 -6.37
CA ILE A 173 5.01 6.66 -6.87
C ILE A 173 5.99 6.21 -7.96
N ALA A 174 6.29 7.05 -8.95
CA ALA A 174 7.20 6.71 -10.03
C ALA A 174 8.60 6.35 -9.51
N ARG A 175 9.09 7.04 -8.48
CA ARG A 175 10.35 6.73 -7.82
C ARG A 175 10.34 5.35 -7.15
N ALA A 176 9.24 4.99 -6.48
CA ALA A 176 9.10 3.66 -5.88
C ALA A 176 9.05 2.54 -6.94
N LEU A 177 8.58 2.85 -8.16
CA LEU A 177 8.54 1.90 -9.28
C LEU A 177 9.90 1.65 -9.93
N MET A 178 10.89 2.51 -9.71
CA MET A 178 12.24 2.35 -10.31
C MET A 178 12.90 1.01 -9.96
N MET A 179 12.55 0.41 -8.81
CA MET A 179 13.03 -0.92 -8.41
C MET A 179 12.22 -2.08 -8.99
N ARG A 180 11.27 -1.80 -9.91
CA ARG A 180 10.35 -2.80 -10.51
C ARG A 180 9.69 -3.68 -9.45
N PRO A 181 9.01 -3.09 -8.45
CA PRO A 181 8.38 -3.86 -7.39
C PRO A 181 7.25 -4.72 -7.94
N GLN A 182 6.96 -5.81 -7.23
CA GLN A 182 5.78 -6.63 -7.46
C GLN A 182 4.72 -6.38 -6.38
N LEU A 183 5.12 -5.81 -5.26
CA LEU A 183 4.25 -5.35 -4.18
C LEU A 183 4.55 -3.88 -3.88
N LEU A 184 3.57 -3.02 -4.02
CA LEU A 184 3.66 -1.61 -3.69
C LEU A 184 2.86 -1.32 -2.42
N LEU A 185 3.53 -0.81 -1.41
CA LEU A 185 2.94 -0.31 -0.17
C LEU A 185 2.72 1.20 -0.33
N ILE A 186 1.52 1.70 0.00
CA ILE A 186 1.22 3.13 -0.14
C ILE A 186 0.47 3.61 1.09
N ASP A 187 1.01 4.63 1.72
CA ASP A 187 0.38 5.26 2.89
C ASP A 187 -0.27 6.58 2.50
N GLU A 188 -1.60 6.64 2.60
CA GLU A 188 -2.48 7.79 2.36
C GLU A 188 -2.15 8.59 1.08
N PRO A 189 -2.26 7.98 -0.13
CA PRO A 189 -1.87 8.63 -1.37
C PRO A 189 -2.70 9.88 -1.72
N SER A 190 -3.90 10.03 -1.16
CA SER A 190 -4.81 11.13 -1.48
C SER A 190 -4.70 12.33 -0.54
N ILE A 191 -3.98 12.21 0.58
CA ILE A 191 -3.95 13.25 1.61
C ILE A 191 -3.42 14.59 1.07
N GLY A 192 -4.14 15.67 1.35
CA GLY A 192 -3.74 17.03 0.97
C GLY A 192 -3.80 17.33 -0.52
N LEU A 193 -4.36 16.43 -1.34
CA LEU A 193 -4.51 16.63 -2.78
C LEU A 193 -5.89 17.20 -3.13
N GLU A 194 -5.92 18.02 -4.20
CA GLU A 194 -7.16 18.43 -4.83
C GLU A 194 -7.90 17.26 -5.48
N PRO A 195 -9.25 17.26 -5.61
CA PRO A 195 -10.04 16.11 -6.12
C PRO A 195 -9.55 15.59 -7.48
N ARG A 196 -9.17 16.49 -8.39
CA ARG A 196 -8.64 16.12 -9.71
C ARG A 196 -7.31 15.36 -9.62
N ALA A 197 -6.42 15.79 -8.73
CA ALA A 197 -5.12 15.14 -8.52
C ALA A 197 -5.30 13.76 -7.89
N VAL A 198 -6.24 13.64 -6.96
CA VAL A 198 -6.61 12.37 -6.36
C VAL A 198 -7.06 11.37 -7.43
N THR A 199 -8.00 11.75 -8.32
CA THR A 199 -8.43 10.90 -9.43
C THR A 199 -7.23 10.44 -10.28
N GLN A 200 -6.33 11.36 -10.64
CA GLN A 200 -5.14 11.04 -11.44
C GLN A 200 -4.21 10.03 -10.75
N VAL A 201 -4.04 10.14 -9.43
CA VAL A 201 -3.22 9.20 -8.64
C VAL A 201 -3.87 7.81 -8.65
N PHE A 202 -5.16 7.69 -8.39
CA PHE A 202 -5.83 6.39 -8.40
C PHE A 202 -5.91 5.77 -9.81
N ASP A 203 -6.09 6.57 -10.86
CA ASP A 203 -6.03 6.09 -12.24
C ASP A 203 -4.64 5.57 -12.61
N MET A 204 -3.59 6.26 -12.12
CA MET A 204 -2.21 5.76 -12.23
C MET A 204 -2.05 4.40 -11.56
N LEU A 205 -2.55 4.23 -10.34
CA LEU A 205 -2.45 2.97 -9.61
C LEU A 205 -3.23 1.84 -10.30
N ARG A 206 -4.45 2.12 -10.81
CA ARG A 206 -5.22 1.15 -11.61
C ARG A 206 -4.47 0.71 -12.87
N SER A 207 -3.85 1.66 -13.58
CA SER A 207 -3.07 1.36 -14.77
C SER A 207 -1.86 0.47 -14.48
N LEU A 208 -1.20 0.68 -13.36
CA LEU A 208 -0.06 -0.13 -12.90
C LEU A 208 -0.50 -1.55 -12.51
N GLN A 209 -1.62 -1.67 -11.79
CA GLN A 209 -2.20 -2.97 -11.44
C GLN A 209 -2.57 -3.76 -12.69
N ALA A 210 -3.35 -3.17 -13.60
CA ALA A 210 -3.83 -3.85 -14.80
C ALA A 210 -2.72 -4.18 -15.80
N GLY A 211 -1.78 -3.24 -16.03
CA GLY A 211 -0.75 -3.38 -17.06
C GLY A 211 0.49 -4.16 -16.64
N GLN A 212 0.82 -4.15 -15.35
CA GLN A 212 2.05 -4.75 -14.82
C GLN A 212 1.81 -5.88 -13.81
N GLY A 213 0.55 -6.19 -13.48
CA GLY A 213 0.21 -7.18 -12.44
C GLY A 213 0.73 -6.79 -11.06
N LEU A 214 0.89 -5.48 -10.81
CA LEU A 214 1.37 -4.95 -9.55
C LEU A 214 0.35 -5.20 -8.45
N SER A 215 0.77 -5.82 -7.35
CA SER A 215 -0.07 -5.92 -6.15
C SER A 215 0.10 -4.66 -5.31
N ILE A 216 -1.01 -4.14 -4.77
CA ILE A 216 -1.01 -2.86 -4.05
C ILE A 216 -1.65 -3.06 -2.67
N LEU A 217 -0.89 -2.78 -1.62
CA LEU A 217 -1.41 -2.65 -0.27
C LEU A 217 -1.41 -1.17 0.10
N LEU A 218 -2.59 -0.59 0.23
CA LEU A 218 -2.72 0.82 0.56
C LEU A 218 -3.46 1.05 1.87
N VAL A 219 -3.09 2.13 2.54
CA VAL A 219 -3.83 2.74 3.63
C VAL A 219 -4.50 3.98 3.08
N GLU A 220 -5.78 4.19 3.38
CA GLU A 220 -6.51 5.41 3.03
C GLU A 220 -7.38 5.91 4.17
N GLN A 221 -7.38 7.24 4.33
CA GLN A 221 -8.28 7.91 5.27
C GLN A 221 -9.65 8.13 4.63
N ASN A 222 -9.69 8.39 3.31
CA ASN A 222 -10.93 8.45 2.55
C ASN A 222 -11.41 7.04 2.23
N VAL A 223 -12.22 6.48 3.14
CA VAL A 223 -12.73 5.11 3.08
C VAL A 223 -13.46 4.83 1.75
N ARG A 224 -14.31 5.76 1.28
CA ARG A 224 -15.03 5.60 0.01
C ARG A 224 -14.08 5.40 -1.15
N GLN A 225 -13.04 6.22 -1.21
CA GLN A 225 -12.10 6.21 -2.32
C GLN A 225 -11.19 5.00 -2.27
N GLY A 226 -10.68 4.67 -1.09
CA GLY A 226 -9.86 3.48 -0.89
C GLY A 226 -10.61 2.20 -1.27
N LEU A 227 -11.84 2.02 -0.78
CA LEU A 227 -12.66 0.85 -1.10
C LEU A 227 -13.14 0.83 -2.56
N ALA A 228 -13.40 1.98 -3.20
CA ALA A 228 -13.74 2.05 -4.62
C ALA A 228 -12.56 1.68 -5.54
N PHE A 229 -11.35 1.83 -5.06
CA PHE A 229 -10.14 1.42 -5.76
C PHE A 229 -9.82 -0.06 -5.54
N ALA A 230 -9.92 -0.54 -4.30
CA ALA A 230 -9.36 -1.82 -3.88
C ALA A 230 -10.28 -3.01 -4.19
N ASP A 231 -9.67 -4.13 -4.60
CA ASP A 231 -10.36 -5.42 -4.74
C ASP A 231 -10.82 -5.94 -3.38
N LEU A 232 -9.98 -5.75 -2.35
CA LEU A 232 -10.22 -6.17 -0.97
C LEU A 232 -10.15 -4.98 -0.02
N GLY A 233 -11.02 -4.97 0.99
CA GLY A 233 -10.98 -4.05 2.10
C GLY A 233 -10.80 -4.77 3.43
N TYR A 234 -9.97 -4.22 4.30
CA TYR A 234 -9.80 -4.69 5.68
C TYR A 234 -9.99 -3.54 6.65
N GLY A 235 -10.93 -3.72 7.58
CA GLY A 235 -11.20 -2.77 8.65
C GLY A 235 -10.32 -3.03 9.85
N LEU A 236 -9.58 -2.02 10.29
CA LEU A 236 -8.65 -2.09 11.43
C LEU A 236 -9.14 -1.20 12.57
N VAL A 237 -9.22 -1.75 13.77
CA VAL A 237 -9.56 -1.03 15.02
C VAL A 237 -8.67 -1.54 16.13
N GLY A 238 -8.00 -0.63 16.86
CA GLY A 238 -7.17 -0.98 18.00
C GLY A 238 -6.13 -2.07 17.72
N GLY A 239 -5.46 -1.99 16.56
CA GLY A 239 -4.45 -2.96 16.18
C GLY A 239 -4.97 -4.34 15.79
N ARG A 240 -6.27 -4.51 15.53
CA ARG A 240 -6.90 -5.79 15.14
C ARG A 240 -7.73 -5.65 13.88
N VAL A 241 -7.75 -6.68 13.04
CA VAL A 241 -8.68 -6.75 11.91
C VAL A 241 -10.06 -7.11 12.45
N VAL A 242 -11.04 -6.24 12.20
CA VAL A 242 -12.44 -6.42 12.64
C VAL A 242 -13.37 -6.75 11.47
N ALA A 243 -12.95 -6.51 10.25
CA ALA A 243 -13.69 -6.83 9.03
C ALA A 243 -12.74 -7.08 7.87
N ALA A 244 -13.10 -8.01 6.99
CA ALA A 244 -12.44 -8.22 5.70
C ALA A 244 -13.49 -8.71 4.70
N ALA A 245 -13.54 -8.09 3.51
CA ALA A 245 -14.42 -8.49 2.42
C ALA A 245 -13.96 -7.84 1.10
N ARG A 246 -14.69 -8.07 0.01
CA ARG A 246 -14.52 -7.31 -1.24
C ARG A 246 -14.73 -5.82 -0.98
N GLY A 247 -13.93 -4.97 -1.59
CA GLY A 247 -14.03 -3.51 -1.43
C GLY A 247 -15.44 -2.99 -1.73
N SER A 248 -16.09 -3.53 -2.79
CA SER A 248 -17.46 -3.19 -3.16
C SER A 248 -18.54 -3.64 -2.16
N GLU A 249 -18.28 -4.69 -1.39
CA GLU A 249 -19.18 -5.19 -0.34
C GLU A 249 -19.08 -4.31 0.90
N LEU A 250 -17.86 -4.03 1.38
CA LEU A 250 -17.62 -3.15 2.52
C LEU A 250 -18.17 -1.74 2.28
N GLN A 251 -18.10 -1.25 1.05
CA GLN A 251 -18.63 0.07 0.70
C GLN A 251 -20.15 0.16 0.88
N ARG A 252 -20.89 -0.97 0.81
CA ARG A 252 -22.34 -1.06 0.97
C ARG A 252 -22.77 -1.46 2.39
N ASP A 253 -21.86 -1.96 3.19
CA ASP A 253 -22.15 -2.44 4.55
C ASP A 253 -22.47 -1.25 5.48
N GLU A 254 -23.68 -1.24 6.06
CA GLU A 254 -24.14 -0.19 6.97
C GLU A 254 -23.26 -0.11 8.23
N VAL A 255 -22.83 -1.25 8.76
CA VAL A 255 -21.96 -1.30 9.93
C VAL A 255 -20.60 -0.63 9.65
N MET A 256 -20.09 -0.84 8.43
CA MET A 256 -18.86 -0.18 7.99
C MET A 256 -19.05 1.33 7.81
N ARG A 257 -20.25 1.75 7.35
CA ARG A 257 -20.60 3.16 7.26
C ARG A 257 -20.60 3.82 8.64
N GLU A 258 -21.25 3.22 9.61
CA GLU A 258 -21.29 3.73 10.98
C GLU A 258 -19.90 3.77 11.62
N LEU A 259 -19.09 2.70 11.46
CA LEU A 259 -17.77 2.62 12.11
C LEU A 259 -16.70 3.53 11.48
N PHE A 260 -16.78 3.77 10.15
CA PHE A 260 -15.66 4.37 9.44
C PHE A 260 -16.03 5.56 8.53
N LEU A 261 -17.31 5.77 8.19
CA LEU A 261 -17.72 6.88 7.33
C LEU A 261 -18.38 8.04 8.09
N GLY A 262 -18.72 7.83 9.36
CA GLY A 262 -19.55 8.77 10.13
C GLY A 262 -20.93 8.89 9.46
N ALA A 263 -21.98 8.43 10.09
CA ALA A 263 -23.35 8.60 9.59
C ALA A 263 -23.72 10.07 9.47
#